data_4e25ba5db23eefa2800b437c01cd1c1d
#
_entry.id   4e25ba5db23eefa2800b437c01cd1c1d
#
_cell.length_a   1.000
_cell.length_b   1.000
_cell.length_c   1.000
_cell.angle_alpha   90.00
_cell.angle_beta   90.00
_cell.angle_gamma   90.00
#
_symmetry.space_group_name_H-M   'P 1'
#
loop_
_entity.id
_entity.type
_entity.pdbx_description
1 polymer ?
#
loop_
_entity_poly.entity_id
_entity_poly.type
_entity_poly.pdbx_seq_one_letter_code
_entity_poly.pdbx_strand_id
1 'polypeptide(L)'
;MGYPSQGHLTTISSTFPCSFVTKRQLKKGNAMMKRLALSALAVAALTVPALAGGSSAFTLPPYAQLQNPMIDGPTWDEVVRADVVEDDVFLQDGEDLISFDAPITAFDAATVPFTVSQRAGMGERITKMTVIVDENPMPIVGEFEFGPLMGDIDIESRVRFDVFSNIRVVVETETGGTYMVGRFVEAAGGCSATVTRDLDVALATMGKMKLKDLDFSGGATPRASGDVRQAQLMIRHPMFTGMQAHKGTLNMIDPRFIETLEVTMGGELLFKMTGGFSISEDPSFRFSYIDNGSQEMKVRATDTDGAVFEQTFPLNPGA
;
A
#
# COMPACT_ATOMS: atom_id res chain seq x y z
N MET A 1 -43.31 -46.18 13.94
CA MET A 1 -42.87 -47.09 12.85
C MET A 1 -41.88 -46.30 12.01
N GLY A 2 -40.62 -46.50 11.86
CA GLY A 2 -39.66 -47.50 12.17
C GLY A 2 -38.32 -46.91 11.71
N TYR A 3 -37.31 -46.87 12.55
CA TYR A 3 -35.90 -46.75 12.14
C TYR A 3 -35.43 -48.09 11.56
N PRO A 4 -34.50 -48.11 10.63
CA PRO A 4 -33.12 -48.38 10.94
C PRO A 4 -32.17 -47.65 9.96
N SER A 5 -30.85 -47.61 9.99
CA SER A 5 -29.74 -48.20 10.77
C SER A 5 -28.42 -47.62 10.24
N GLN A 6 -27.53 -47.39 11.09
CA GLN A 6 -26.05 -47.36 11.07
C GLN A 6 -25.32 -47.66 9.70
N GLY A 7 -24.36 -46.82 9.36
CA GLY A 7 -23.35 -47.03 8.33
C GLY A 7 -21.98 -46.49 8.76
N HIS A 8 -21.05 -47.36 8.93
CA HIS A 8 -19.68 -47.37 9.40
C HIS A 8 -18.80 -46.14 9.13
N LEU A 9 -18.16 -45.67 10.18
CA LEU A 9 -16.92 -44.90 10.21
C LEU A 9 -15.74 -45.80 9.77
N THR A 10 -15.03 -45.42 8.75
CA THR A 10 -13.70 -45.94 8.42
C THR A 10 -12.63 -44.90 8.71
N THR A 11 -11.95 -45.09 9.80
CA THR A 11 -10.74 -44.35 10.22
C THR A 11 -9.58 -44.77 9.35
N ILE A 12 -8.98 -43.84 8.61
CA ILE A 12 -7.68 -44.05 7.96
C ILE A 12 -6.63 -43.29 8.75
N SER A 13 -5.88 -44.06 9.54
CA SER A 13 -4.66 -43.61 10.22
C SER A 13 -3.49 -43.71 9.25
N SER A 14 -2.85 -42.60 8.93
CA SER A 14 -1.54 -42.58 8.27
C SER A 14 -0.49 -41.98 9.19
N THR A 15 0.22 -42.89 9.81
CA THR A 15 1.46 -42.68 10.56
C THR A 15 2.62 -42.40 9.60
N PHE A 16 3.28 -41.25 9.70
CA PHE A 16 4.57 -40.99 9.08
C PHE A 16 5.68 -41.16 10.14
N PRO A 17 6.76 -41.91 9.81
CA PRO A 17 7.85 -42.11 10.74
C PRO A 17 8.83 -40.94 10.72
N CYS A 18 9.18 -40.50 11.92
CA CYS A 18 10.25 -39.57 12.22
C CYS A 18 11.61 -40.25 12.05
N SER A 19 12.43 -39.81 11.10
CA SER A 19 13.80 -40.31 10.95
C SER A 19 14.78 -39.41 11.67
N PHE A 20 15.40 -39.99 12.69
CA PHE A 20 16.55 -39.46 13.43
C PHE A 20 17.77 -39.33 12.51
N VAL A 21 18.42 -38.18 12.50
CA VAL A 21 19.78 -38.00 12.00
C VAL A 21 20.75 -37.81 13.16
N THR A 22 21.62 -38.78 13.27
CA THR A 22 22.64 -38.91 14.31
C THR A 22 23.80 -37.96 14.10
N LYS A 23 24.25 -37.36 15.19
CA LYS A 23 25.53 -36.64 15.34
C LYS A 23 26.71 -37.55 15.00
N ARG A 24 27.65 -37.07 14.18
CA ARG A 24 28.98 -37.65 14.08
C ARG A 24 30.05 -36.63 14.43
N GLN A 25 30.89 -37.05 15.35
CA GLN A 25 31.91 -36.39 16.11
C GLN A 25 33.10 -35.87 15.30
N LEU A 26 33.64 -34.77 15.79
CA LEU A 26 34.97 -34.22 15.53
C LEU A 26 36.07 -35.18 15.92
N LYS A 27 37.09 -35.29 15.10
CA LYS A 27 38.41 -35.79 15.49
C LYS A 27 39.51 -34.80 15.12
N LYS A 28 40.28 -34.47 16.17
CA LYS A 28 41.47 -33.60 16.18
C LYS A 28 42.61 -34.21 15.33
N GLY A 29 43.46 -33.37 14.74
CA GLY A 29 44.77 -33.70 14.22
C GLY A 29 45.72 -32.54 14.34
N ASN A 30 46.73 -32.69 15.19
CA ASN A 30 47.77 -31.77 15.60
C ASN A 30 48.85 -31.49 14.58
N ALA A 31 49.35 -30.28 14.62
CA ALA A 31 50.74 -29.84 14.63
C ALA A 31 51.72 -30.27 13.50
N MET A 32 52.31 -29.28 12.86
CA MET A 32 53.79 -29.25 12.74
C MET A 32 54.31 -27.83 12.40
N MET A 33 55.06 -27.29 13.35
CA MET A 33 55.88 -26.12 13.24
C MET A 33 57.15 -26.44 12.44
N LYS A 34 57.55 -25.63 11.47
CA LYS A 34 58.97 -25.48 11.02
C LYS A 34 59.23 -24.08 10.50
N ARG A 35 59.94 -23.33 11.24
CA ARG A 35 61.14 -22.48 11.23
C ARG A 35 61.50 -21.80 9.90
N LEU A 36 61.61 -20.46 10.05
CA LEU A 36 62.64 -19.46 9.61
C LEU A 36 63.28 -19.60 8.23
N ALA A 37 63.15 -18.54 7.46
CA ALA A 37 64.28 -17.89 6.76
C ALA A 37 63.99 -16.38 6.60
N LEU A 38 64.78 -15.56 7.25
CA LEU A 38 64.91 -14.10 6.96
C LEU A 38 65.59 -13.95 5.60
N SER A 39 64.97 -13.20 4.71
CA SER A 39 65.65 -12.63 3.53
C SER A 39 65.27 -11.15 3.46
N ALA A 40 66.25 -10.32 3.76
CA ALA A 40 66.16 -8.90 3.52
C ALA A 40 66.17 -8.63 2.01
N LEU A 41 65.13 -7.98 1.50
CA LEU A 41 65.15 -7.46 0.13
C LEU A 41 64.78 -5.96 0.15
N ALA A 42 65.60 -5.23 -0.56
CA ALA A 42 65.68 -3.79 -0.70
C ALA A 42 64.31 -3.14 -1.07
N VAL A 43 64.00 -2.07 -0.37
CA VAL A 43 62.89 -1.17 -0.71
C VAL A 43 63.32 -0.33 -1.90
N ALA A 44 62.85 -0.65 -3.08
CA ALA A 44 62.87 0.27 -4.22
C ALA A 44 61.60 1.13 -4.13
N ALA A 45 61.77 2.41 -3.82
CA ALA A 45 60.73 3.40 -3.84
C ALA A 45 60.26 3.64 -5.30
N LEU A 46 59.18 2.94 -5.70
CA LEU A 46 58.43 3.25 -6.90
C LEU A 46 57.45 4.37 -6.55
N THR A 47 57.75 5.59 -7.00
CA THR A 47 56.78 6.69 -7.02
C THR A 47 55.66 6.33 -8.01
N VAL A 48 54.53 5.88 -7.48
CA VAL A 48 53.31 5.74 -8.25
C VAL A 48 52.71 7.13 -8.41
N PRO A 49 52.47 7.63 -9.65
CA PRO A 49 51.70 8.85 -9.81
C PRO A 49 50.29 8.63 -9.25
N ALA A 50 49.87 9.52 -8.34
CA ALA A 50 48.50 9.57 -7.86
C ALA A 50 47.62 9.94 -9.05
N LEU A 51 47.04 8.90 -9.68
CA LEU A 51 45.84 9.09 -10.49
C LEU A 51 44.76 9.59 -9.54
N ALA A 52 44.42 10.87 -9.67
CA ALA A 52 43.21 11.42 -9.09
C ALA A 52 42.04 10.61 -9.65
N GLY A 53 41.71 9.53 -8.97
CA GLY A 53 40.49 8.75 -9.20
C GLY A 53 39.32 9.67 -8.87
N GLY A 54 38.70 10.23 -9.91
CA GLY A 54 37.42 10.84 -9.75
C GLY A 54 36.52 9.82 -9.08
N SER A 55 36.06 10.14 -7.88
CA SER A 55 34.96 9.43 -7.22
C SER A 55 33.75 9.53 -8.16
N SER A 56 33.62 8.56 -9.07
CA SER A 56 32.36 8.35 -9.71
C SER A 56 31.41 7.94 -8.59
N ALA A 57 30.66 8.93 -8.08
CA ALA A 57 29.52 8.64 -7.24
C ALA A 57 28.71 7.58 -7.99
N PHE A 58 28.61 6.41 -7.41
CA PHE A 58 27.73 5.34 -7.89
C PHE A 58 26.32 5.88 -7.73
N THR A 59 25.84 6.54 -8.75
CA THR A 59 24.45 6.98 -8.80
C THR A 59 23.65 5.71 -9.03
N LEU A 60 23.03 5.20 -7.96
CA LEU A 60 22.02 4.17 -8.09
C LEU A 60 21.02 4.67 -9.15
N PRO A 61 20.70 3.85 -10.16
CA PRO A 61 19.64 4.24 -11.08
C PRO A 61 18.40 4.60 -10.25
N PRO A 62 17.64 5.62 -10.65
CA PRO A 62 16.41 5.96 -9.96
C PRO A 62 15.57 4.69 -9.81
N TYR A 63 14.97 4.47 -8.66
CA TYR A 63 14.09 3.33 -8.38
C TYR A 63 12.99 3.14 -9.46
N ALA A 64 12.67 4.19 -10.17
CA ALA A 64 11.78 4.22 -11.34
C ALA A 64 12.20 3.30 -12.51
N GLN A 65 13.38 2.70 -12.49
CA GLN A 65 13.84 1.79 -13.55
C GLN A 65 13.74 0.31 -13.19
N LEU A 66 13.40 -0.02 -11.94
CA LEU A 66 13.08 -1.37 -11.54
C LEU A 66 11.54 -1.54 -11.61
N GLN A 67 11.03 -1.59 -12.83
CA GLN A 67 9.61 -1.89 -13.02
C GLN A 67 9.39 -3.38 -12.76
N ASN A 68 8.48 -3.68 -11.85
CA ASN A 68 7.90 -5.01 -11.65
C ASN A 68 6.61 -5.09 -12.49
N PRO A 69 6.68 -5.57 -13.72
CA PRO A 69 5.51 -5.66 -14.58
C PRO A 69 4.45 -6.55 -13.94
N MET A 70 3.20 -6.32 -14.27
CA MET A 70 2.12 -7.23 -13.90
C MET A 70 2.40 -8.64 -14.40
N ILE A 71 1.94 -9.62 -13.63
CA ILE A 71 1.94 -11.03 -14.02
C ILE A 71 0.53 -11.39 -14.49
N ASP A 72 0.42 -11.96 -15.69
CA ASP A 72 -0.87 -12.42 -16.19
C ASP A 72 -1.42 -13.54 -15.32
N GLY A 73 -2.70 -13.49 -15.03
CA GLY A 73 -3.40 -14.48 -14.21
C GLY A 73 -4.90 -14.44 -14.44
N PRO A 74 -5.60 -15.56 -14.21
CA PRO A 74 -7.03 -15.67 -14.50
C PRO A 74 -7.89 -14.79 -13.61
N THR A 75 -7.45 -14.46 -12.40
CA THR A 75 -8.26 -13.74 -11.41
C THR A 75 -8.74 -12.40 -11.95
N TRP A 76 -7.86 -11.64 -12.60
CA TRP A 76 -8.26 -10.38 -13.22
C TRP A 76 -9.28 -10.61 -14.34
N ASP A 77 -8.95 -11.44 -15.32
CA ASP A 77 -9.74 -11.58 -16.55
C ASP A 77 -11.08 -12.28 -16.32
N GLU A 78 -11.15 -13.26 -15.42
CA GLU A 78 -12.30 -14.11 -15.21
C GLU A 78 -13.22 -13.64 -14.06
N VAL A 79 -12.69 -12.83 -13.12
CA VAL A 79 -13.42 -12.47 -11.90
C VAL A 79 -13.48 -10.96 -11.70
N VAL A 80 -12.34 -10.28 -11.56
CA VAL A 80 -12.30 -8.91 -11.04
C VAL A 80 -12.65 -7.86 -12.09
N ARG A 81 -12.25 -8.09 -13.33
CA ARG A 81 -12.41 -7.11 -14.42
C ARG A 81 -13.87 -6.71 -14.63
N ALA A 82 -14.80 -7.68 -14.59
CA ALA A 82 -16.22 -7.45 -14.81
C ALA A 82 -16.87 -6.58 -13.72
N ASP A 83 -16.29 -6.55 -12.50
CA ASP A 83 -16.78 -5.72 -11.40
C ASP A 83 -16.26 -4.26 -11.49
N VAL A 84 -15.25 -4.01 -12.33
CA VAL A 84 -14.56 -2.71 -12.40
C VAL A 84 -14.75 -2.02 -13.75
N VAL A 85 -14.79 -2.79 -14.83
CA VAL A 85 -14.84 -2.27 -16.20
C VAL A 85 -16.03 -2.91 -16.93
N GLU A 86 -16.92 -2.10 -17.47
CA GLU A 86 -18.05 -2.58 -18.26
C GLU A 86 -17.57 -3.35 -19.51
N ASP A 87 -18.34 -4.37 -19.92
CA ASP A 87 -17.93 -5.33 -20.96
C ASP A 87 -17.59 -4.68 -22.32
N ASP A 88 -18.21 -3.58 -22.65
CA ASP A 88 -18.04 -2.84 -23.93
C ASP A 88 -16.96 -1.73 -23.84
N VAL A 89 -16.36 -1.52 -22.67
CA VAL A 89 -15.34 -0.51 -22.48
C VAL A 89 -13.96 -1.04 -22.90
N PHE A 90 -13.30 -0.29 -23.80
CA PHE A 90 -11.93 -0.55 -24.20
C PHE A 90 -10.96 -0.03 -23.15
N LEU A 91 -10.31 -0.95 -22.44
CA LEU A 91 -9.30 -0.64 -21.44
C LEU A 91 -7.94 -0.39 -22.11
N GLN A 92 -7.44 0.84 -21.96
CA GLN A 92 -6.20 1.32 -22.57
C GLN A 92 -5.01 1.20 -21.60
N ASP A 93 -3.80 1.13 -22.16
CA ASP A 93 -2.58 1.29 -21.37
C ASP A 93 -2.50 2.72 -20.81
N GLY A 94 -2.32 2.84 -19.51
CA GLY A 94 -2.30 4.12 -18.78
C GLY A 94 -0.90 4.67 -18.50
N GLU A 95 0.19 4.00 -18.90
CA GLU A 95 1.55 4.42 -18.55
C GLU A 95 1.92 5.81 -19.05
N ASP A 96 1.31 6.28 -20.14
CA ASP A 96 1.50 7.65 -20.65
C ASP A 96 0.70 8.70 -19.85
N LEU A 97 -0.43 8.31 -19.25
CA LEU A 97 -1.31 9.21 -18.49
C LEU A 97 -0.95 9.25 -16.99
N ILE A 98 -0.53 8.11 -16.44
CA ILE A 98 -0.35 7.91 -15.01
C ILE A 98 1.08 7.43 -14.73
N SER A 99 1.72 8.01 -13.74
CA SER A 99 2.88 7.43 -13.05
C SER A 99 2.36 6.64 -11.85
N PHE A 100 2.62 5.34 -11.82
CA PHE A 100 2.20 4.46 -10.73
C PHE A 100 3.42 3.81 -10.09
N ASP A 101 3.55 3.96 -8.76
CA ASP A 101 4.64 3.38 -7.99
C ASP A 101 4.10 2.47 -6.87
N ALA A 102 4.67 1.27 -6.79
CA ALA A 102 4.47 0.30 -5.73
C ALA A 102 5.76 -0.54 -5.57
N PRO A 103 6.10 -0.99 -4.35
CA PRO A 103 7.34 -1.74 -4.12
C PRO A 103 7.28 -3.11 -4.81
N ILE A 104 8.44 -3.62 -5.26
CA ILE A 104 8.56 -5.00 -5.78
C ILE A 104 8.28 -5.99 -4.66
N THR A 105 8.85 -5.77 -3.48
CA THR A 105 8.71 -6.63 -2.30
C THR A 105 8.39 -5.74 -1.10
N ALA A 106 7.41 -6.11 -0.29
CA ALA A 106 7.10 -5.42 0.96
C ALA A 106 7.29 -6.35 2.15
N PHE A 107 8.07 -5.89 3.16
CA PHE A 107 8.31 -6.63 4.40
C PHE A 107 7.05 -6.70 5.28
N ASP A 108 6.22 -5.67 5.23
CA ASP A 108 4.95 -5.62 5.94
C ASP A 108 3.80 -5.56 4.93
N ALA A 109 3.21 -6.72 4.69
CA ALA A 109 2.10 -6.86 3.77
C ALA A 109 0.80 -6.20 4.26
N ALA A 110 0.74 -5.75 5.52
CA ALA A 110 -0.40 -5.01 6.06
C ALA A 110 -0.34 -3.52 5.76
N THR A 111 0.82 -3.00 5.30
CA THR A 111 1.04 -1.56 5.10
C THR A 111 1.86 -1.25 3.84
N VAL A 112 1.50 -1.86 2.72
CA VAL A 112 2.18 -1.68 1.43
C VAL A 112 1.82 -0.31 0.84
N PRO A 113 2.79 0.60 0.64
CA PRO A 113 2.51 1.91 0.08
C PRO A 113 2.30 1.83 -1.43
N PHE A 114 1.50 2.75 -1.94
CA PHE A 114 1.39 3.02 -3.38
C PHE A 114 1.21 4.51 -3.62
N THR A 115 1.65 4.97 -4.80
CA THR A 115 1.48 6.34 -5.27
C THR A 115 0.95 6.35 -6.70
N VAL A 116 -0.07 7.16 -6.93
CA VAL A 116 -0.65 7.43 -8.25
C VAL A 116 -0.52 8.90 -8.54
N SER A 117 0.21 9.25 -9.59
CA SER A 117 0.38 10.66 -10.02
C SER A 117 0.03 10.80 -11.48
N GLN A 118 -0.88 11.71 -11.80
CA GLN A 118 -1.17 12.06 -13.19
C GLN A 118 0.01 12.80 -13.82
N ARG A 119 0.37 12.42 -15.03
CA ARG A 119 1.46 13.09 -15.75
C ARG A 119 1.02 14.47 -16.24
N ALA A 120 1.80 15.47 -15.91
CA ALA A 120 1.49 16.85 -16.27
C ALA A 120 1.34 17.06 -17.79
N GLY A 121 0.38 17.88 -18.20
CA GLY A 121 0.22 18.32 -19.60
C GLY A 121 -0.54 17.35 -20.49
N MET A 122 -1.10 16.26 -19.97
CA MET A 122 -1.89 15.31 -20.75
C MET A 122 -3.29 15.85 -21.11
N GLY A 123 -3.73 16.92 -20.47
CA GLY A 123 -4.95 17.65 -20.83
C GLY A 123 -6.28 16.93 -20.54
N GLU A 124 -6.23 15.70 -20.05
CA GLU A 124 -7.40 14.94 -19.66
C GLU A 124 -7.56 14.93 -18.15
N ARG A 125 -8.74 15.32 -17.67
CA ARG A 125 -9.05 15.27 -16.24
C ARG A 125 -9.51 13.87 -15.88
N ILE A 126 -8.86 13.24 -14.87
CA ILE A 126 -9.32 12.00 -14.27
C ILE A 126 -10.48 12.32 -13.32
N THR A 127 -11.59 11.63 -13.50
CA THR A 127 -12.82 11.81 -12.70
C THR A 127 -13.06 10.67 -11.72
N LYS A 128 -12.53 9.47 -12.05
CA LYS A 128 -12.67 8.29 -11.19
C LYS A 128 -11.36 7.49 -11.20
N MET A 129 -11.09 6.83 -10.08
CA MET A 129 -9.96 5.90 -9.93
C MET A 129 -10.40 4.72 -9.08
N THR A 130 -10.12 3.51 -9.55
CA THR A 130 -10.32 2.28 -8.80
C THR A 130 -8.96 1.63 -8.55
N VAL A 131 -8.67 1.34 -7.28
CA VAL A 131 -7.46 0.60 -6.86
C VAL A 131 -7.84 -0.83 -6.55
N ILE A 132 -7.10 -1.78 -7.11
CA ILE A 132 -7.40 -3.22 -7.04
C ILE A 132 -6.13 -3.97 -6.62
N VAL A 133 -6.29 -5.00 -5.78
CA VAL A 133 -5.27 -6.02 -5.50
C VAL A 133 -5.90 -7.35 -5.88
N ASP A 134 -5.50 -7.92 -7.02
CA ASP A 134 -6.19 -9.02 -7.70
C ASP A 134 -6.53 -10.19 -6.77
N GLU A 135 -5.55 -10.64 -5.97
CA GLU A 135 -5.65 -11.86 -5.15
C GLU A 135 -6.12 -11.61 -3.71
N ASN A 136 -6.55 -10.38 -3.37
CA ASN A 136 -7.13 -10.12 -2.06
C ASN A 136 -8.56 -10.72 -1.97
N PRO A 137 -9.00 -11.17 -0.78
CA PRO A 137 -10.39 -11.63 -0.58
C PRO A 137 -11.45 -10.56 -0.90
N MET A 138 -11.09 -9.29 -0.82
CA MET A 138 -11.84 -8.15 -1.36
C MET A 138 -10.89 -7.40 -2.32
N PRO A 139 -10.93 -7.74 -3.63
CA PRO A 139 -9.97 -7.21 -4.58
C PRO A 139 -10.07 -5.70 -4.76
N ILE A 140 -11.27 -5.14 -4.80
CA ILE A 140 -11.47 -3.68 -4.89
C ILE A 140 -11.06 -3.07 -3.54
N VAL A 141 -9.92 -2.38 -3.54
CA VAL A 141 -9.39 -1.67 -2.37
C VAL A 141 -10.20 -0.42 -2.08
N GLY A 142 -10.50 0.33 -3.13
CA GLY A 142 -11.32 1.54 -3.06
C GLY A 142 -11.56 2.16 -4.42
N GLU A 143 -12.74 2.74 -4.57
CA GLU A 143 -13.17 3.54 -5.70
C GLU A 143 -13.20 5.01 -5.29
N PHE A 144 -12.51 5.85 -6.04
CA PHE A 144 -12.41 7.29 -5.81
C PHE A 144 -13.16 8.05 -6.90
N GLU A 145 -14.04 8.94 -6.50
CA GLU A 145 -14.68 9.94 -7.36
C GLU A 145 -14.05 11.30 -7.06
N PHE A 146 -13.53 11.98 -8.07
CA PHE A 146 -12.79 13.22 -7.92
C PHE A 146 -13.61 14.45 -8.30
N GLY A 147 -13.70 15.38 -7.38
CA GLY A 147 -14.24 16.71 -7.63
C GLY A 147 -13.28 17.60 -8.43
N PRO A 148 -13.76 18.77 -8.91
CA PRO A 148 -12.94 19.66 -9.74
C PRO A 148 -11.72 20.24 -9.01
N LEU A 149 -11.73 20.27 -7.68
CA LEU A 149 -10.63 20.78 -6.87
C LEU A 149 -9.44 19.82 -6.74
N MET A 150 -9.54 18.56 -7.22
CA MET A 150 -8.37 17.68 -7.22
C MET A 150 -7.32 18.08 -8.26
N GLY A 151 -7.71 18.72 -9.38
CA GLY A 151 -6.76 19.02 -10.45
C GLY A 151 -6.15 17.75 -11.05
N ASP A 152 -4.83 17.80 -11.34
CA ASP A 152 -4.08 16.60 -11.69
C ASP A 152 -3.95 15.71 -10.45
N ILE A 153 -4.25 14.43 -10.62
CA ILE A 153 -4.27 13.48 -9.49
C ILE A 153 -2.85 13.22 -9.00
N ASP A 154 -2.66 13.34 -7.68
CA ASP A 154 -1.46 12.92 -6.96
C ASP A 154 -1.91 12.39 -5.60
N ILE A 155 -1.97 11.06 -5.48
CA ILE A 155 -2.46 10.36 -4.28
C ILE A 155 -1.47 9.28 -3.85
N GLU A 156 -1.15 9.30 -2.56
CA GLU A 156 -0.41 8.25 -1.87
C GLU A 156 -1.27 7.65 -0.75
N SER A 157 -1.30 6.33 -0.66
CA SER A 157 -1.96 5.61 0.42
C SER A 157 -1.29 4.25 0.67
N ARG A 158 -1.91 3.38 1.48
CA ARG A 158 -1.38 2.07 1.84
C ARG A 158 -2.47 1.02 1.80
N VAL A 159 -2.11 -0.17 1.31
CA VAL A 159 -3.02 -1.31 1.15
C VAL A 159 -2.47 -2.55 1.82
N ARG A 160 -3.34 -3.54 2.05
CA ARG A 160 -3.00 -4.88 2.51
C ARG A 160 -2.88 -5.81 1.32
N PHE A 161 -1.96 -6.77 1.44
CA PHE A 161 -1.84 -7.89 0.51
C PHE A 161 -2.03 -9.20 1.27
N ASP A 162 -2.94 -10.05 0.81
CA ASP A 162 -3.13 -11.36 1.40
C ASP A 162 -2.11 -12.38 0.89
N VAL A 163 -1.87 -12.35 -0.41
CA VAL A 163 -0.84 -13.12 -1.10
C VAL A 163 -0.15 -12.25 -2.16
N PHE A 164 0.94 -12.74 -2.74
CA PHE A 164 1.62 -12.09 -3.87
C PHE A 164 0.63 -11.82 -4.99
N SER A 165 0.56 -10.59 -5.46
CA SER A 165 -0.51 -10.15 -6.34
C SER A 165 -0.10 -8.96 -7.20
N ASN A 166 -0.81 -8.75 -8.31
CA ASN A 166 -0.81 -7.45 -8.93
C ASN A 166 -1.60 -6.45 -8.06
N ILE A 167 -1.11 -5.22 -8.01
CA ILE A 167 -1.91 -4.05 -7.69
C ILE A 167 -2.16 -3.29 -8.98
N ARG A 168 -3.42 -2.96 -9.24
CA ARG A 168 -3.88 -2.26 -10.44
C ARG A 168 -4.54 -0.94 -10.07
N VAL A 169 -4.42 0.02 -10.96
CA VAL A 169 -5.14 1.28 -10.91
C VAL A 169 -5.85 1.44 -12.24
N VAL A 170 -7.17 1.49 -12.20
CA VAL A 170 -8.02 1.81 -13.34
C VAL A 170 -8.53 3.23 -13.16
N VAL A 171 -8.39 4.08 -14.18
CA VAL A 171 -8.91 5.45 -14.15
C VAL A 171 -9.85 5.71 -15.30
N GLU A 172 -10.84 6.54 -15.03
CA GLU A 172 -11.77 7.06 -16.01
C GLU A 172 -11.58 8.57 -16.15
N THR A 173 -11.54 9.06 -17.40
CA THR A 173 -11.37 10.47 -17.70
C THR A 173 -12.69 11.15 -18.04
N GLU A 174 -12.73 12.47 -17.96
CA GLU A 174 -13.89 13.28 -18.32
C GLU A 174 -14.33 13.11 -19.78
N THR A 175 -13.40 12.71 -20.67
CA THR A 175 -13.67 12.44 -22.08
C THR A 175 -14.18 11.02 -22.34
N GLY A 176 -14.27 10.17 -21.30
CA GLY A 176 -14.76 8.80 -21.38
C GLY A 176 -13.67 7.77 -21.69
N GLY A 177 -12.39 8.13 -21.66
CA GLY A 177 -11.28 7.19 -21.77
C GLY A 177 -11.14 6.40 -20.47
N THR A 178 -10.86 5.09 -20.59
CA THR A 178 -10.58 4.19 -19.44
C THR A 178 -9.18 3.61 -19.61
N TYR A 179 -8.33 3.80 -18.61
CA TYR A 179 -6.92 3.46 -18.65
C TYR A 179 -6.53 2.63 -17.43
N MET A 180 -5.56 1.74 -17.60
CA MET A 180 -5.05 0.90 -16.51
C MET A 180 -3.52 0.94 -16.47
N VAL A 181 -3.00 0.99 -15.24
CA VAL A 181 -1.60 0.69 -14.93
C VAL A 181 -1.55 -0.34 -13.80
N GLY A 182 -0.43 -1.01 -13.63
CA GLY A 182 -0.29 -1.96 -12.52
C GLY A 182 1.14 -2.41 -12.29
N ARG A 183 1.35 -3.04 -11.14
CA ARG A 183 2.64 -3.60 -10.69
C ARG A 183 2.39 -4.91 -9.95
N PHE A 184 3.31 -5.85 -10.10
CA PHE A 184 3.31 -7.05 -9.28
C PHE A 184 4.06 -6.80 -7.97
N VAL A 185 3.47 -7.20 -6.83
CA VAL A 185 4.04 -6.99 -5.51
C VAL A 185 4.17 -8.32 -4.76
N GLU A 186 5.37 -8.61 -4.27
CA GLU A 186 5.65 -9.75 -3.41
C GLU A 186 5.39 -9.37 -1.94
N ALA A 187 4.17 -9.58 -1.49
CA ALA A 187 3.75 -9.36 -0.10
C ALA A 187 2.65 -10.35 0.27
N ALA A 188 2.65 -10.90 1.48
CA ALA A 188 1.67 -11.89 1.91
C ALA A 188 1.34 -11.81 3.40
N GLY A 189 0.09 -12.19 3.76
CA GLY A 189 -0.39 -12.29 5.14
C GLY A 189 -0.90 -10.97 5.72
N GLY A 190 -1.04 -9.91 4.93
CA GLY A 190 -1.47 -8.60 5.42
C GLY A 190 -2.92 -8.53 5.87
N CYS A 191 -3.80 -9.32 5.26
CA CYS A 191 -5.22 -9.34 5.62
C CYS A 191 -5.49 -10.05 6.96
N SER A 192 -4.67 -11.03 7.33
CA SER A 192 -4.73 -11.73 8.62
C SER A 192 -3.81 -11.15 9.70
N ALA A 193 -2.99 -10.15 9.35
CA ALA A 193 -2.09 -9.49 10.28
C ALA A 193 -2.87 -8.87 11.45
N THR A 194 -2.42 -9.14 12.68
CA THR A 194 -3.05 -8.57 13.87
C THR A 194 -2.88 -7.05 13.89
N VAL A 195 -3.90 -6.35 14.39
CA VAL A 195 -3.79 -4.90 14.60
C VAL A 195 -2.58 -4.56 15.49
N THR A 196 -1.90 -3.48 15.15
CA THR A 196 -0.67 -3.08 15.84
C THR A 196 -0.91 -2.63 17.26
N ARG A 197 -2.08 -2.06 17.55
CA ARG A 197 -2.50 -1.59 18.86
C ARG A 197 -3.30 -2.65 19.62
N ASP A 198 -3.37 -2.43 20.95
CA ASP A 198 -4.36 -3.09 21.78
C ASP A 198 -5.77 -2.79 21.26
N LEU A 199 -6.66 -3.81 21.27
CA LEU A 199 -8.00 -3.70 20.70
C LEU A 199 -8.84 -2.62 21.38
N ASP A 200 -8.79 -2.53 22.72
CA ASP A 200 -9.56 -1.54 23.46
C ASP A 200 -9.09 -0.12 23.13
N VAL A 201 -7.77 0.07 22.98
CA VAL A 201 -7.18 1.34 22.56
C VAL A 201 -7.56 1.68 21.10
N ALA A 202 -7.56 0.68 20.21
CA ALA A 202 -7.95 0.87 18.82
C ALA A 202 -9.41 1.33 18.72
N LEU A 203 -10.32 0.67 19.44
CA LEU A 203 -11.74 1.02 19.49
C LEU A 203 -11.98 2.39 20.16
N ALA A 204 -11.31 2.69 21.27
CA ALA A 204 -11.46 3.97 21.98
C ALA A 204 -10.93 5.19 21.20
N THR A 205 -10.06 4.97 20.24
CA THR A 205 -9.48 6.04 19.41
C THR A 205 -10.05 6.12 18.00
N MET A 206 -10.96 5.22 17.66
CA MET A 206 -11.60 5.13 16.34
C MET A 206 -12.25 6.45 15.95
N GLY A 207 -12.11 6.83 14.69
CA GLY A 207 -12.67 8.05 14.13
C GLY A 207 -11.89 9.34 14.45
N LYS A 208 -10.83 9.29 15.27
CA LYS A 208 -9.97 10.47 15.45
C LYS A 208 -9.22 10.75 14.15
N MET A 209 -9.30 11.99 13.70
CA MET A 209 -8.67 12.41 12.44
C MET A 209 -7.60 13.46 12.69
N LYS A 210 -6.66 13.52 11.76
CA LYS A 210 -5.65 14.58 11.68
C LYS A 210 -5.43 14.96 10.22
N LEU A 211 -5.48 16.25 9.93
CA LEU A 211 -5.07 16.82 8.65
C LEU A 211 -3.74 17.57 8.85
N LYS A 212 -2.77 17.31 7.99
CA LYS A 212 -1.52 18.07 7.89
C LYS A 212 -1.50 18.81 6.58
N ASP A 213 -1.25 20.10 6.59
CA ASP A 213 -0.82 20.85 5.42
C ASP A 213 0.68 20.56 5.20
N LEU A 214 1.05 20.02 4.06
CA LEU A 214 2.43 19.63 3.75
C LEU A 214 3.23 20.77 3.14
N ASP A 215 2.57 21.81 2.63
CA ASP A 215 3.22 23.01 2.08
C ASP A 215 3.58 24.03 3.18
N PHE A 216 3.18 23.75 4.42
CA PHE A 216 3.45 24.62 5.55
C PHE A 216 4.86 24.38 6.10
N SER A 217 5.84 25.10 5.59
CA SER A 217 7.26 25.07 6.03
C SER A 217 7.56 26.04 7.18
N GLY A 218 6.60 26.26 8.09
CA GLY A 218 6.82 27.08 9.32
C GLY A 218 6.78 28.60 9.12
N GLY A 219 6.48 29.09 7.94
CA GLY A 219 6.15 30.48 7.66
C GLY A 219 4.74 30.56 7.06
N ALA A 220 3.93 31.50 7.46
CA ALA A 220 2.65 31.73 6.84
C ALA A 220 2.82 32.12 5.36
N THR A 221 2.94 31.13 4.48
CA THR A 221 2.82 31.40 3.04
C THR A 221 1.36 31.79 2.81
N PRO A 222 1.07 33.00 2.32
CA PRO A 222 -0.30 33.38 2.02
C PRO A 222 -0.91 32.37 1.04
N ARG A 223 -2.08 31.85 1.36
CA ARG A 223 -2.83 30.98 0.46
C ARG A 223 -3.46 31.86 -0.62
N ALA A 224 -3.23 31.48 -1.86
CA ALA A 224 -3.92 32.09 -3.00
C ALA A 224 -4.86 31.07 -3.64
N SER A 225 -6.05 31.51 -4.00
CA SER A 225 -6.98 30.68 -4.78
C SER A 225 -6.35 30.33 -6.12
N GLY A 226 -6.39 29.03 -6.48
CA GLY A 226 -5.76 28.50 -7.68
C GLY A 226 -4.38 27.86 -7.47
N ASP A 227 -3.78 28.04 -6.27
CA ASP A 227 -2.53 27.35 -5.96
C ASP A 227 -2.76 25.82 -5.81
N VAL A 228 -1.84 25.03 -6.34
CA VAL A 228 -1.79 23.60 -6.05
C VAL A 228 -1.13 23.40 -4.70
N ARG A 229 -1.78 22.64 -3.84
CA ARG A 229 -1.33 22.36 -2.48
C ARG A 229 -1.36 20.87 -2.18
N GLN A 230 -0.64 20.47 -1.13
CA GLN A 230 -0.62 19.08 -0.63
C GLN A 230 -1.10 18.99 0.80
N ALA A 231 -1.92 17.98 1.07
CA ALA A 231 -2.35 17.64 2.42
C ALA A 231 -2.18 16.15 2.70
N GLN A 232 -2.10 15.80 3.99
CA GLN A 232 -2.15 14.42 4.45
C GLN A 232 -3.27 14.27 5.48
N LEU A 233 -4.30 13.52 5.12
CA LEU A 233 -5.37 13.10 6.01
C LEU A 233 -5.02 11.75 6.65
N MET A 234 -5.14 11.65 7.95
CA MET A 234 -4.98 10.42 8.72
C MET A 234 -6.23 10.17 9.55
N ILE A 235 -6.75 8.95 9.52
CA ILE A 235 -7.94 8.54 10.26
C ILE A 235 -7.57 7.35 11.14
N ARG A 236 -7.88 7.40 12.43
CA ARG A 236 -7.74 6.27 13.33
C ARG A 236 -8.88 5.30 13.10
N HIS A 237 -8.58 4.15 12.54
CA HIS A 237 -9.54 3.07 12.34
C HIS A 237 -8.79 1.74 12.19
N PRO A 238 -9.19 0.67 12.91
CA PRO A 238 -8.46 -0.61 12.86
C PRO A 238 -8.60 -1.34 11.53
N MET A 239 -9.59 -1.01 10.70
CA MET A 239 -9.84 -1.65 9.41
C MET A 239 -9.84 -3.18 9.54
N PHE A 240 -10.71 -3.70 10.42
CA PHE A 240 -10.82 -5.15 10.63
C PHE A 240 -11.31 -5.85 9.38
N THR A 241 -10.59 -6.90 9.01
CA THR A 241 -10.84 -7.67 7.78
C THR A 241 -11.78 -8.86 7.99
N GLY A 242 -12.02 -9.27 9.23
CA GLY A 242 -12.70 -10.54 9.54
C GLY A 242 -11.75 -11.76 9.58
N MET A 243 -10.49 -11.60 9.18
CA MET A 243 -9.50 -12.69 9.16
C MET A 243 -8.46 -12.56 10.28
N GLN A 244 -8.62 -11.56 11.15
CA GLN A 244 -7.75 -11.33 12.29
C GLN A 244 -8.30 -12.01 13.54
N ALA A 245 -7.41 -12.62 14.33
CA ALA A 245 -7.79 -13.24 15.59
C ALA A 245 -7.47 -12.33 16.79
N HIS A 246 -8.29 -12.42 17.82
CA HIS A 246 -7.99 -11.82 19.13
C HIS A 246 -6.73 -12.43 19.73
N LYS A 247 -5.84 -11.59 20.25
CA LYS A 247 -4.67 -12.07 20.99
C LYS A 247 -5.11 -12.88 22.21
N GLY A 248 -4.71 -14.13 22.27
CA GLY A 248 -4.93 -15.03 23.41
C GLY A 248 -6.22 -15.84 23.41
N THR A 249 -7.17 -15.60 22.52
CA THR A 249 -8.44 -16.37 22.50
C THR A 249 -8.68 -17.13 21.20
N LEU A 250 -7.94 -16.83 20.13
CA LEU A 250 -8.14 -17.37 18.77
C LEU A 250 -9.53 -17.09 18.17
N ASN A 251 -10.39 -16.34 18.84
CA ASN A 251 -11.66 -15.89 18.25
C ASN A 251 -11.38 -14.88 17.16
N MET A 252 -12.07 -15.01 16.04
CA MET A 252 -11.98 -14.04 14.95
C MET A 252 -12.64 -12.72 15.36
N ILE A 253 -12.08 -11.62 14.87
CA ILE A 253 -12.65 -10.29 15.02
C ILE A 253 -13.57 -10.05 13.83
N ASP A 254 -14.83 -9.66 14.09
CA ASP A 254 -15.77 -9.34 13.02
C ASP A 254 -15.23 -8.23 12.10
N PRO A 255 -15.50 -8.29 10.79
CA PRO A 255 -15.05 -7.26 9.86
C PRO A 255 -15.70 -5.92 10.21
N ARG A 256 -14.87 -4.88 10.29
CA ARG A 256 -15.32 -3.50 10.48
C ARG A 256 -14.30 -2.53 9.88
N PHE A 257 -14.69 -1.81 8.85
CA PHE A 257 -13.80 -0.94 8.10
C PHE A 257 -14.54 0.32 7.61
N ILE A 258 -13.78 1.33 7.22
CA ILE A 258 -14.35 2.53 6.60
C ILE A 258 -14.88 2.15 5.22
N GLU A 259 -16.20 2.31 5.05
CA GLU A 259 -16.90 2.05 3.81
C GLU A 259 -16.93 3.29 2.91
N THR A 260 -17.15 4.48 3.51
CA THR A 260 -17.15 5.74 2.75
C THR A 260 -16.28 6.79 3.39
N LEU A 261 -15.61 7.58 2.56
CA LEU A 261 -14.86 8.75 2.97
C LEU A 261 -15.14 9.89 1.99
N GLU A 262 -15.53 11.05 2.50
CA GLU A 262 -15.76 12.26 1.72
C GLU A 262 -14.91 13.39 2.27
N VAL A 263 -14.22 14.08 1.37
CA VAL A 263 -13.40 15.25 1.69
C VAL A 263 -13.88 16.43 0.84
N THR A 264 -14.29 17.51 1.52
CA THR A 264 -14.78 18.75 0.89
C THR A 264 -14.00 19.96 1.39
N MET A 265 -13.89 20.99 0.56
CA MET A 265 -13.28 22.26 0.92
C MET A 265 -14.23 23.40 0.53
N GLY A 266 -14.71 24.16 1.55
CA GLY A 266 -15.72 25.20 1.34
C GLY A 266 -17.05 24.68 0.77
N GLY A 267 -17.37 23.40 1.00
CA GLY A 267 -18.57 22.74 0.48
C GLY A 267 -18.39 22.12 -0.93
N GLU A 268 -17.26 22.34 -1.61
CA GLU A 268 -16.94 21.69 -2.87
C GLU A 268 -16.21 20.36 -2.64
N LEU A 269 -16.55 19.35 -3.44
CA LEU A 269 -15.95 18.04 -3.34
C LEU A 269 -14.49 18.08 -3.81
N LEU A 270 -13.59 17.57 -2.96
CA LEU A 270 -12.25 17.17 -3.37
C LEU A 270 -12.33 15.75 -3.92
N PHE A 271 -12.62 14.80 -3.04
CA PHE A 271 -12.87 13.42 -3.46
C PHE A 271 -13.84 12.71 -2.51
N LYS A 272 -14.49 11.69 -3.04
CA LYS A 272 -15.22 10.70 -2.30
C LYS A 272 -14.59 9.33 -2.57
N MET A 273 -14.47 8.49 -1.56
CA MET A 273 -13.98 7.13 -1.68
C MET A 273 -15.03 6.17 -1.13
N THR A 274 -15.31 5.10 -1.88
CA THR A 274 -15.95 3.90 -1.37
C THR A 274 -14.87 2.85 -1.22
N GLY A 275 -14.65 2.35 0.01
CA GLY A 275 -13.49 1.53 0.33
C GLY A 275 -13.85 0.15 0.87
N GLY A 276 -12.83 -0.69 0.93
CA GLY A 276 -12.89 -2.03 1.51
C GLY A 276 -11.85 -2.24 2.61
N PHE A 277 -11.89 -3.41 3.24
CA PHE A 277 -10.92 -3.76 4.29
C PHE A 277 -9.48 -3.94 3.77
N SER A 278 -9.29 -3.97 2.44
CA SER A 278 -7.96 -4.02 1.83
C SER A 278 -7.15 -2.73 2.01
N ILE A 279 -7.77 -1.63 2.44
CA ILE A 279 -7.06 -0.45 2.95
C ILE A 279 -6.40 -0.78 4.28
N SER A 280 -5.17 -0.30 4.48
CA SER A 280 -4.39 -0.57 5.71
C SER A 280 -5.04 0.00 6.97
N GLU A 281 -4.68 -0.56 8.15
CA GLU A 281 -4.99 0.03 9.47
C GLU A 281 -4.57 1.50 9.52
N ASP A 282 -5.36 2.33 10.17
CA ASP A 282 -5.16 3.78 10.26
C ASP A 282 -4.96 4.41 8.88
N PRO A 283 -6.00 4.43 8.04
CA PRO A 283 -5.93 4.99 6.71
C PRO A 283 -5.25 6.35 6.66
N SER A 284 -4.34 6.49 5.71
CA SER A 284 -3.60 7.73 5.47
C SER A 284 -3.63 8.03 3.99
N PHE A 285 -4.15 9.19 3.63
CA PHE A 285 -4.22 9.69 2.27
C PHE A 285 -3.42 10.98 2.19
N ARG A 286 -2.36 10.97 1.40
CA ARG A 286 -1.67 12.18 0.96
C ARG A 286 -2.18 12.53 -0.42
N PHE A 287 -2.54 13.76 -0.64
CA PHE A 287 -3.13 14.19 -1.92
C PHE A 287 -2.82 15.65 -2.24
N SER A 288 -2.75 15.94 -3.55
CA SER A 288 -2.68 17.32 -4.05
C SER A 288 -4.09 17.84 -4.33
N TYR A 289 -4.29 19.13 -4.18
CA TYR A 289 -5.57 19.79 -4.44
C TYR A 289 -5.38 21.25 -4.88
N ILE A 290 -6.36 21.80 -5.57
CA ILE A 290 -6.40 23.22 -5.96
C ILE A 290 -7.09 24.00 -4.83
N ASP A 291 -6.39 24.99 -4.27
CA ASP A 291 -6.92 25.86 -3.24
C ASP A 291 -8.02 26.76 -3.79
N ASN A 292 -9.22 26.70 -3.28
CA ASN A 292 -10.33 27.58 -3.67
C ASN A 292 -10.49 28.81 -2.76
N GLY A 293 -9.54 29.06 -1.85
CA GLY A 293 -9.58 30.16 -0.89
C GLY A 293 -10.44 29.92 0.36
N SER A 294 -11.03 28.72 0.49
CA SER A 294 -11.79 28.37 1.70
C SER A 294 -10.89 28.28 2.92
N GLN A 295 -11.45 28.62 4.07
CA GLN A 295 -10.75 28.59 5.35
C GLN A 295 -10.86 27.23 6.06
N GLU A 296 -11.59 26.27 5.47
CA GLU A 296 -11.84 24.98 6.09
C GLU A 296 -11.90 23.82 5.09
N MET A 297 -11.48 22.67 5.55
CA MET A 297 -11.66 21.38 4.91
C MET A 297 -12.48 20.47 5.84
N LYS A 298 -13.56 19.89 5.33
CA LYS A 298 -14.43 19.00 6.06
C LYS A 298 -14.21 17.57 5.60
N VAL A 299 -14.10 16.66 6.55
CA VAL A 299 -13.95 15.23 6.33
C VAL A 299 -15.09 14.49 6.99
N ARG A 300 -15.74 13.60 6.26
CA ARG A 300 -16.77 12.70 6.75
C ARG A 300 -16.45 11.27 6.34
N ALA A 301 -16.42 10.35 7.29
CA ALA A 301 -16.26 8.93 7.05
C ALA A 301 -17.40 8.15 7.71
N THR A 302 -17.81 7.03 7.07
CA THR A 302 -18.72 6.05 7.67
C THR A 302 -18.06 4.69 7.66
N ASP A 303 -18.31 3.88 8.67
CA ASP A 303 -17.87 2.49 8.70
C ASP A 303 -19.02 1.50 8.49
N THR A 304 -18.68 0.24 8.30
CA THR A 304 -19.64 -0.86 8.06
C THR A 304 -20.58 -1.15 9.23
N ASP A 305 -20.28 -0.66 10.45
CA ASP A 305 -21.19 -0.71 11.60
C ASP A 305 -22.13 0.50 11.66
N GLY A 306 -22.05 1.41 10.68
CA GLY A 306 -22.87 2.61 10.57
C GLY A 306 -22.38 3.76 11.45
N ALA A 307 -21.19 3.69 12.06
CA ALA A 307 -20.63 4.82 12.78
C ALA A 307 -20.21 5.92 11.81
N VAL A 308 -20.53 7.17 12.17
CA VAL A 308 -20.18 8.35 11.39
C VAL A 308 -19.12 9.15 12.15
N PHE A 309 -18.03 9.42 11.46
CA PHE A 309 -16.91 10.23 11.95
C PHE A 309 -16.82 11.49 11.09
N GLU A 310 -16.93 12.65 11.73
CA GLU A 310 -16.89 13.93 11.00
C GLU A 310 -15.99 14.91 11.72
N GLN A 311 -15.14 15.61 10.96
CA GLN A 311 -14.27 16.66 11.50
C GLN A 311 -14.05 17.76 10.47
N THR A 312 -14.06 18.99 10.94
CA THR A 312 -13.70 20.19 10.15
C THR A 312 -12.33 20.67 10.61
N PHE A 313 -11.44 20.91 9.64
CA PHE A 313 -10.08 21.37 9.86
C PHE A 313 -9.92 22.80 9.34
N PRO A 314 -9.43 23.73 10.17
CA PRO A 314 -9.07 25.05 9.68
C PRO A 314 -7.83 24.96 8.77
N LEU A 315 -7.87 25.62 7.63
CA LEU A 315 -6.78 25.64 6.64
C LEU A 315 -5.82 26.82 6.81
N ASN A 316 -6.12 27.75 7.72
CA ASN A 316 -5.24 28.85 8.12
C ASN A 316 -5.05 28.83 9.64
N PRO A 317 -4.23 27.93 10.20
CA PRO A 317 -3.95 27.94 11.64
C PRO A 317 -2.95 29.05 12.02
N GLY A 318 -3.25 30.31 11.69
CA GLY A 318 -2.30 31.40 11.95
C GLY A 318 -2.81 32.81 11.64
N ALA A 319 -4.12 33.00 11.48
CA ALA A 319 -4.73 34.33 11.48
C ALA A 319 -5.15 34.75 12.89
#